data_28f288939822a4fb81ac29146e00fbec
#
_entry.id   28f288939822a4fb81ac29146e00fbec
#
_cell.length_a   1.000
_cell.length_b   1.000
_cell.length_c   1.000
_cell.angle_alpha   90.00
_cell.angle_beta   90.00
_cell.angle_gamma   90.00
#
_symmetry.space_group_name_H-M   'P 1'
#
loop_
_entity.id
_entity.type
_entity.pdbx_description
1 polymer ?
#
loop_
_entity_poly.entity_id
_entity_poly.type
_entity_poly.pdbx_seq_one_letter_code
_entity_poly.pdbx_strand_id
1 'polypeptide(L)'
;MDSHHSLPPSSWVARFAALIPAGGRVLDLACGRGRHARLLANLGYRIDAVDRDATALASLADFPGITTLQIDLEGDPWPFPDPCFDGIVVTNYLYRPRLGDLINALLPGGILIYETFMVGHEQFGKPSNPEFLLRSRELLDVVKGRLDVVAFEQGRVNVPRPAMTQRLCARLVKAAA
;
A
#
# COMPACT_ATOMS: atom_id res chain seq x y z
N MET A 1 -31.28 3.47 0.74
CA MET A 1 -30.36 2.84 1.71
C MET A 1 -29.19 2.26 0.91
N ASP A 2 -28.22 3.11 0.59
CA ASP A 2 -27.05 2.70 -0.19
C ASP A 2 -26.06 2.00 0.75
N SER A 3 -26.14 0.69 0.79
CA SER A 3 -25.10 -0.14 1.39
C SER A 3 -23.86 -0.09 0.48
N HIS A 4 -23.05 0.95 0.62
CA HIS A 4 -21.69 0.95 0.13
C HIS A 4 -20.91 -0.13 0.89
N HIS A 5 -21.07 -1.37 0.46
CA HIS A 5 -20.25 -2.47 0.96
C HIS A 5 -18.79 -2.13 0.61
N SER A 6 -18.04 -1.70 1.61
CA SER A 6 -16.60 -1.57 1.51
C SER A 6 -16.04 -2.91 1.04
N LEU A 7 -15.29 -2.92 -0.05
CA LEU A 7 -14.62 -4.14 -0.50
C LEU A 7 -13.81 -4.74 0.66
N PRO A 8 -13.73 -6.07 0.77
CA PRO A 8 -12.90 -6.71 1.78
C PRO A 8 -11.42 -6.29 1.60
N PRO A 9 -10.60 -6.40 2.64
CA PRO A 9 -9.16 -6.24 2.51
C PRO A 9 -8.59 -7.15 1.43
N SER A 10 -7.54 -6.69 0.75
CA SER A 10 -6.83 -7.49 -0.24
C SER A 10 -6.30 -8.78 0.40
N SER A 11 -6.51 -9.91 -0.26
CA SER A 11 -5.93 -11.19 0.16
C SER A 11 -4.39 -11.16 0.14
N TRP A 12 -3.79 -10.33 -0.73
CA TRP A 12 -2.35 -10.13 -0.77
C TRP A 12 -1.85 -9.43 0.49
N VAL A 13 -2.50 -8.35 0.90
CA VAL A 13 -2.18 -7.66 2.16
C VAL A 13 -2.37 -8.59 3.35
N ALA A 14 -3.51 -9.28 3.44
CA ALA A 14 -3.80 -10.20 4.53
C ALA A 14 -2.76 -11.34 4.63
N ARG A 15 -2.31 -11.87 3.48
CA ARG A 15 -1.31 -12.95 3.40
C ARG A 15 0.04 -12.55 3.98
N PHE A 16 0.49 -11.32 3.70
CA PHE A 16 1.85 -10.88 4.05
C PHE A 16 1.92 -9.97 5.28
N ALA A 17 0.79 -9.56 5.85
CA ALA A 17 0.74 -8.69 7.02
C ALA A 17 1.58 -9.21 8.20
N ALA A 18 1.57 -10.53 8.44
CA ALA A 18 2.31 -11.16 9.53
C ALA A 18 3.86 -11.10 9.38
N LEU A 19 4.37 -10.70 8.22
CA LEU A 19 5.80 -10.48 8.03
C LEU A 19 6.28 -9.12 8.57
N ILE A 20 5.35 -8.19 8.78
CA ILE A 20 5.64 -6.91 9.44
C ILE A 20 5.99 -7.19 10.90
N PRO A 21 7.05 -6.58 11.48
CA PRO A 21 7.38 -6.74 12.89
C PRO A 21 6.19 -6.49 13.81
N ALA A 22 5.95 -7.39 14.77
CA ALA A 22 4.79 -7.33 15.65
C ALA A 22 4.71 -6.00 16.42
N GLY A 23 3.51 -5.40 16.47
CA GLY A 23 3.28 -4.09 17.11
C GLY A 23 3.94 -2.91 16.37
N GLY A 24 4.48 -3.15 15.19
CA GLY A 24 5.17 -2.15 14.38
C GLY A 24 4.28 -1.01 13.92
N ARG A 25 4.91 0.06 13.44
CA ARG A 25 4.26 1.21 12.83
C ARG A 25 4.11 0.99 11.33
N VAL A 26 2.88 1.09 10.83
CA VAL A 26 2.55 0.78 9.43
C VAL A 26 1.90 1.99 8.77
N LEU A 27 2.38 2.34 7.58
CA LEU A 27 1.75 3.32 6.71
C LEU A 27 0.77 2.61 5.76
N ASP A 28 -0.51 3.00 5.80
CA ASP A 28 -1.50 2.68 4.77
C ASP A 28 -1.64 3.89 3.83
N LEU A 29 -0.94 3.85 2.69
CA LEU A 29 -0.81 4.97 1.77
C LEU A 29 -1.97 4.99 0.77
N ALA A 30 -2.62 6.15 0.61
CA ALA A 30 -3.84 6.31 -0.18
C ALA A 30 -4.91 5.32 0.29
N CYS A 31 -5.16 5.35 1.60
CA CYS A 31 -5.92 4.31 2.32
C CYS A 31 -7.42 4.30 1.99
N GLY A 32 -7.94 5.37 1.37
CA GLY A 32 -9.36 5.55 1.15
C GLY A 32 -10.15 5.43 2.47
N ARG A 33 -11.17 4.59 2.49
CA ARG A 33 -11.97 4.32 3.70
C ARG A 33 -11.30 3.36 4.68
N GLY A 34 -10.02 3.00 4.50
CA GLY A 34 -9.18 2.30 5.45
C GLY A 34 -9.52 0.83 5.67
N ARG A 35 -9.89 0.10 4.63
CA ARG A 35 -10.14 -1.36 4.75
C ARG A 35 -8.89 -2.13 5.23
N HIS A 36 -7.70 -1.70 4.77
CA HIS A 36 -6.44 -2.30 5.19
C HIS A 36 -5.97 -1.74 6.53
N ALA A 37 -6.16 -0.43 6.77
CA ALA A 37 -5.87 0.18 8.08
C ALA A 37 -6.59 -0.55 9.22
N ARG A 38 -7.90 -0.85 9.06
CA ARG A 38 -8.67 -1.61 10.06
C ARG A 38 -8.18 -3.04 10.23
N LEU A 39 -7.88 -3.74 9.12
CA LEU A 39 -7.31 -5.09 9.19
C LEU A 39 -6.03 -5.09 10.02
N LEU A 40 -5.10 -4.19 9.69
CA LEU A 40 -3.79 -4.13 10.33
C LEU A 40 -3.87 -3.67 11.79
N ALA A 41 -4.75 -2.70 12.12
CA ALA A 41 -4.97 -2.29 13.50
C ALA A 41 -5.54 -3.44 14.35
N ASN A 42 -6.48 -4.23 13.82
CA ASN A 42 -6.99 -5.43 14.48
C ASN A 42 -5.92 -6.52 14.68
N LEU A 43 -4.87 -6.53 13.87
CA LEU A 43 -3.70 -7.40 14.07
C LEU A 43 -2.67 -6.84 15.07
N GLY A 44 -2.95 -5.66 15.67
CA GLY A 44 -2.13 -5.07 16.72
C GLY A 44 -1.05 -4.10 16.21
N TYR A 45 -1.09 -3.69 14.95
CA TYR A 45 -0.18 -2.67 14.40
C TYR A 45 -0.67 -1.25 14.71
N ARG A 46 0.24 -0.28 14.75
CA ARG A 46 -0.05 1.15 14.82
C ARG A 46 -0.08 1.72 13.41
N ILE A 47 -1.20 2.28 13.00
CA ILE A 47 -1.43 2.65 11.60
C ILE A 47 -1.43 4.16 11.43
N ASP A 48 -0.63 4.64 10.48
CA ASP A 48 -0.78 5.96 9.88
C ASP A 48 -1.56 5.79 8.56
N ALA A 49 -2.82 6.19 8.57
CA ALA A 49 -3.70 6.10 7.41
C ALA A 49 -3.74 7.44 6.68
N VAL A 50 -3.25 7.46 5.45
CA VAL A 50 -3.03 8.68 4.67
C VAL A 50 -3.89 8.69 3.43
N ASP A 51 -4.64 9.76 3.23
CA ASP A 51 -5.42 10.01 2.02
C ASP A 51 -5.68 11.51 1.84
N ARG A 52 -6.01 11.95 0.62
CA ARG A 52 -6.45 13.32 0.36
C ARG A 52 -7.94 13.53 0.66
N ASP A 53 -8.74 12.47 0.69
CA ASP A 53 -10.18 12.51 0.92
C ASP A 53 -10.50 12.54 2.43
N ALA A 54 -10.77 13.75 2.94
CA ALA A 54 -11.18 13.95 4.33
C ALA A 54 -12.42 13.15 4.73
N THR A 55 -13.38 12.97 3.80
CA THR A 55 -14.61 12.21 4.07
C THR A 55 -14.31 10.73 4.26
N ALA A 56 -13.40 10.18 3.45
CA ALA A 56 -12.93 8.81 3.61
C ALA A 56 -12.23 8.61 4.95
N LEU A 57 -11.32 9.53 5.32
CA LEU A 57 -10.58 9.49 6.59
C LEU A 57 -11.47 9.66 7.83
N ALA A 58 -12.52 10.45 7.74
CA ALA A 58 -13.47 10.64 8.85
C ALA A 58 -14.07 9.31 9.34
N SER A 59 -14.19 8.32 8.47
CA SER A 59 -14.66 6.96 8.84
C SER A 59 -13.68 6.18 9.72
N LEU A 60 -12.45 6.67 9.90
CA LEU A 60 -11.37 6.05 10.67
C LEU A 60 -11.03 6.81 11.97
N ALA A 61 -11.57 8.01 12.17
CA ALA A 61 -11.14 8.94 13.21
C ALA A 61 -11.16 8.35 14.64
N ASP A 62 -12.14 7.51 14.93
CA ASP A 62 -12.31 6.89 16.26
C ASP A 62 -11.86 5.43 16.32
N PHE A 63 -11.17 4.93 15.28
CA PHE A 63 -10.74 3.54 15.26
C PHE A 63 -9.45 3.36 16.08
N PRO A 64 -9.44 2.50 17.10
CA PRO A 64 -8.27 2.29 17.95
C PRO A 64 -7.03 1.87 17.13
N GLY A 65 -5.89 2.48 17.40
CA GLY A 65 -4.63 2.15 16.72
C GLY A 65 -4.45 2.77 15.34
N ILE A 66 -5.38 3.62 14.87
CA ILE A 66 -5.27 4.34 13.60
C ILE A 66 -5.14 5.83 13.86
N THR A 67 -4.11 6.43 13.29
CA THR A 67 -3.94 7.88 13.16
C THR A 67 -4.17 8.27 11.72
N THR A 68 -5.06 9.23 11.48
CA THR A 68 -5.37 9.71 10.13
C THR A 68 -4.58 10.95 9.78
N LEU A 69 -4.09 11.06 8.55
CA LEU A 69 -3.42 12.23 8.02
C LEU A 69 -4.00 12.58 6.65
N GLN A 70 -4.64 13.74 6.56
CA GLN A 70 -5.10 14.27 5.28
C GLN A 70 -3.94 14.97 4.57
N ILE A 71 -3.54 14.45 3.42
CA ILE A 71 -2.50 15.01 2.58
C ILE A 71 -2.69 14.64 1.12
N ASP A 72 -2.37 15.55 0.21
CA ASP A 72 -2.24 15.26 -1.20
C ASP A 72 -0.82 14.77 -1.50
N LEU A 73 -0.67 13.46 -1.66
CA LEU A 73 0.62 12.81 -1.93
C LEU A 73 1.27 13.24 -3.25
N GLU A 74 0.50 13.88 -4.14
CA GLU A 74 0.98 14.34 -5.45
C GLU A 74 1.38 15.82 -5.45
N GLY A 75 0.82 16.61 -4.53
CA GLY A 75 1.04 18.06 -4.44
C GLY A 75 1.85 18.51 -3.22
N ASP A 76 1.63 17.87 -2.08
CA ASP A 76 2.27 18.26 -0.82
C ASP A 76 3.67 17.65 -0.64
N PRO A 77 4.55 18.23 0.18
CA PRO A 77 5.80 17.61 0.58
C PRO A 77 5.58 16.25 1.26
N TRP A 78 6.57 15.34 1.15
CA TRP A 78 6.55 14.08 1.89
C TRP A 78 6.55 14.37 3.40
N PRO A 79 5.54 13.88 4.17
CA PRO A 79 5.32 14.34 5.54
C PRO A 79 6.10 13.54 6.60
N PHE A 80 6.75 12.45 6.20
CA PHE A 80 7.37 11.53 7.15
C PHE A 80 8.89 11.66 7.15
N PRO A 81 9.54 11.59 8.32
CA PRO A 81 10.99 11.46 8.40
C PRO A 81 11.41 10.07 7.89
N ASP A 82 12.61 9.98 7.34
CA ASP A 82 13.22 8.73 6.91
C ASP A 82 14.27 8.24 7.91
N PRO A 83 14.29 6.95 8.25
CA PRO A 83 13.24 5.93 8.13
C PRO A 83 12.31 5.93 9.36
N CYS A 84 11.05 5.48 9.22
CA CYS A 84 10.10 5.51 10.34
C CYS A 84 9.03 4.40 10.36
N PHE A 85 8.95 3.54 9.35
CA PHE A 85 7.91 2.51 9.27
C PHE A 85 8.46 1.09 9.28
N ASP A 86 7.83 0.21 10.07
CA ASP A 86 8.06 -1.24 10.05
C ASP A 86 7.34 -1.92 8.88
N GLY A 87 6.29 -1.28 8.36
CA GLY A 87 5.54 -1.74 7.19
C GLY A 87 4.95 -0.59 6.40
N ILE A 88 4.86 -0.77 5.10
CA ILE A 88 4.16 0.16 4.20
C ILE A 88 3.24 -0.66 3.30
N VAL A 89 1.97 -0.29 3.26
CA VAL A 89 0.94 -0.90 2.43
C VAL A 89 0.43 0.12 1.43
N VAL A 90 0.43 -0.24 0.15
CA VAL A 90 -0.10 0.57 -0.95
C VAL A 90 -1.01 -0.30 -1.80
N THR A 91 -2.27 0.11 -1.96
CA THR A 91 -3.22 -0.61 -2.81
C THR A 91 -3.99 0.33 -3.72
N ASN A 92 -4.15 -0.09 -4.99
CA ASN A 92 -4.92 0.65 -6.00
C ASN A 92 -4.45 2.12 -6.18
N TYR A 93 -3.18 2.39 -5.98
CA TYR A 93 -2.57 3.70 -6.10
C TYR A 93 -1.21 3.61 -6.77
N LEU A 94 -0.91 4.55 -7.66
CA LEU A 94 0.39 4.68 -8.31
C LEU A 94 0.71 6.14 -8.52
N TYR A 95 1.78 6.61 -7.88
CA TYR A 95 2.41 7.89 -8.18
C TYR A 95 3.92 7.71 -8.16
N ARG A 96 4.51 7.61 -9.34
CA ARG A 96 5.92 7.24 -9.55
C ARG A 96 6.91 8.12 -8.80
N PRO A 97 6.73 9.46 -8.70
CA PRO A 97 7.65 10.30 -7.96
C PRO A 97 7.83 9.93 -6.48
N ARG A 98 6.84 9.26 -5.86
CA ARG A 98 6.88 8.84 -4.42
C ARG A 98 7.45 7.45 -4.18
N LEU A 99 7.71 6.66 -5.22
CA LEU A 99 8.19 5.28 -5.04
C LEU A 99 9.53 5.21 -4.28
N GLY A 100 10.41 6.20 -4.51
CA GLY A 100 11.67 6.33 -3.76
C GLY A 100 11.45 6.65 -2.28
N ASP A 101 10.52 7.56 -1.97
CA ASP A 101 10.19 7.99 -0.60
C ASP A 101 9.65 6.81 0.23
N LEU A 102 8.83 5.93 -0.39
CA LEU A 102 8.31 4.73 0.28
C LEU A 102 9.43 3.81 0.75
N ILE A 103 10.44 3.59 -0.09
CA ILE A 103 11.57 2.70 0.27
C ILE A 103 12.44 3.36 1.34
N ASN A 104 12.68 4.67 1.24
CA ASN A 104 13.48 5.41 2.22
C ASN A 104 12.80 5.43 3.60
N ALA A 105 11.47 5.46 3.64
CA ALA A 105 10.70 5.50 4.89
C ALA A 105 10.65 4.16 5.64
N LEU A 106 11.11 3.04 5.03
CA LEU A 106 11.19 1.74 5.70
C LEU A 106 12.35 1.67 6.69
N LEU A 107 12.07 1.16 7.88
CA LEU A 107 13.08 0.74 8.85
C LEU A 107 13.80 -0.53 8.37
N PRO A 108 15.06 -0.77 8.79
CA PRO A 108 15.74 -2.03 8.51
C PRO A 108 14.95 -3.26 8.96
N GLY A 109 14.69 -4.18 8.04
CA GLY A 109 13.79 -5.33 8.22
C GLY A 109 12.32 -5.04 7.94
N GLY A 110 11.97 -3.79 7.62
CA GLY A 110 10.61 -3.38 7.28
C GLY A 110 10.11 -4.00 5.98
N ILE A 111 8.79 -4.08 5.86
CA ILE A 111 8.07 -4.79 4.78
C ILE A 111 7.30 -3.78 3.91
N LEU A 112 7.50 -3.85 2.61
CA LEU A 112 6.66 -3.21 1.61
C LEU A 112 5.67 -4.21 1.04
N ILE A 113 4.37 -3.91 1.12
CA ILE A 113 3.29 -4.67 0.48
C ILE A 113 2.61 -3.74 -0.53
N TYR A 114 2.75 -4.04 -1.80
CA TYR A 114 2.23 -3.20 -2.88
C TYR A 114 1.35 -4.02 -3.81
N GLU A 115 0.14 -3.54 -4.10
CA GLU A 115 -0.78 -4.12 -5.08
C GLU A 115 -1.48 -3.01 -5.84
N THR A 116 -1.31 -2.95 -7.17
CA THR A 116 -2.07 -2.01 -7.99
C THR A 116 -2.24 -2.50 -9.42
N PHE A 117 -2.97 -1.73 -10.21
CA PHE A 117 -3.29 -2.08 -11.58
C PHE A 117 -2.07 -1.95 -12.51
N MET A 118 -2.05 -2.77 -13.56
CA MET A 118 -1.02 -2.75 -14.59
C MET A 118 -1.65 -2.67 -15.98
N VAL A 119 -0.81 -2.40 -16.97
CA VAL A 119 -1.18 -2.38 -18.40
C VAL A 119 -2.00 -3.61 -18.75
N GLY A 120 -3.07 -3.44 -19.48
CA GLY A 120 -4.10 -4.45 -19.75
C GLY A 120 -5.34 -4.31 -18.87
N HIS A 121 -5.29 -3.52 -17.77
CA HIS A 121 -6.45 -3.28 -16.93
C HIS A 121 -7.51 -2.41 -17.59
N GLU A 122 -7.14 -1.56 -18.53
CA GLU A 122 -8.04 -0.67 -19.30
C GLU A 122 -9.19 -1.43 -19.98
N GLN A 123 -9.02 -2.70 -20.28
CA GLN A 123 -10.09 -3.57 -20.82
C GLN A 123 -11.16 -3.95 -19.78
N PHE A 124 -10.88 -3.78 -18.48
CA PHE A 124 -11.80 -4.10 -17.38
C PHE A 124 -12.43 -2.88 -16.73
N GLY A 125 -11.97 -1.68 -17.06
CA GLY A 125 -12.50 -0.43 -16.53
C GLY A 125 -11.42 0.59 -16.12
N LYS A 126 -11.72 1.36 -15.09
CA LYS A 126 -10.79 2.37 -14.56
C LYS A 126 -9.90 1.79 -13.46
N PRO A 127 -8.66 2.30 -13.34
CA PRO A 127 -8.01 3.30 -14.18
C PRO A 127 -7.69 2.76 -15.57
N SER A 128 -7.85 3.61 -16.59
CA SER A 128 -7.51 3.30 -17.99
C SER A 128 -6.38 4.17 -18.54
N ASN A 129 -6.04 5.27 -17.83
CA ASN A 129 -4.90 6.10 -18.20
C ASN A 129 -3.59 5.34 -17.92
N PRO A 130 -2.69 5.18 -18.91
CA PRO A 130 -1.40 4.50 -18.75
C PRO A 130 -0.52 5.04 -17.62
N GLU A 131 -0.65 6.33 -17.26
CA GLU A 131 0.09 6.92 -16.14
C GLU A 131 -0.24 6.28 -14.79
N PHE A 132 -1.44 5.71 -14.65
CA PHE A 132 -1.89 5.02 -13.44
C PHE A 132 -1.78 3.50 -13.54
N LEU A 133 -1.15 2.99 -14.60
CA LEU A 133 -0.95 1.56 -14.81
C LEU A 133 0.54 1.22 -14.78
N LEU A 134 0.89 0.23 -13.97
CA LEU A 134 2.25 -0.29 -13.94
C LEU A 134 2.60 -0.98 -15.27
N ARG A 135 3.81 -0.77 -15.74
CA ARG A 135 4.40 -1.55 -16.83
C ARG A 135 4.75 -2.95 -16.33
N SER A 136 4.91 -3.90 -17.24
CA SER A 136 5.33 -5.26 -16.88
C SER A 136 6.58 -5.22 -15.98
N ARG A 137 6.53 -5.90 -14.84
CA ARG A 137 7.60 -6.05 -13.86
C ARG A 137 8.09 -4.74 -13.21
N GLU A 138 7.40 -3.63 -13.35
CA GLU A 138 7.85 -2.32 -12.88
C GLU A 138 8.13 -2.29 -11.37
N LEU A 139 7.32 -2.96 -10.54
CA LEU A 139 7.58 -3.04 -9.10
C LEU A 139 8.89 -3.78 -8.78
N LEU A 140 9.30 -4.78 -9.58
CA LEU A 140 10.61 -5.42 -9.41
C LEU A 140 11.75 -4.47 -9.72
N ASP A 141 11.60 -3.65 -10.76
CA ASP A 141 12.62 -2.66 -11.12
C ASP A 141 12.75 -1.58 -10.04
N VAL A 142 11.63 -1.15 -9.44
CA VAL A 142 11.59 -0.16 -8.35
C VAL A 142 12.38 -0.62 -7.12
N VAL A 143 12.28 -1.91 -6.75
CA VAL A 143 12.91 -2.43 -5.53
C VAL A 143 14.29 -3.03 -5.76
N LYS A 144 14.72 -3.16 -7.02
CA LYS A 144 15.98 -3.79 -7.41
C LYS A 144 17.18 -3.16 -6.70
N GLY A 145 17.99 -4.01 -6.06
CA GLY A 145 19.20 -3.58 -5.33
C GLY A 145 18.93 -2.82 -4.03
N ARG A 146 17.67 -2.67 -3.63
CA ARG A 146 17.27 -1.97 -2.40
C ARG A 146 16.49 -2.86 -1.43
N LEU A 147 15.57 -3.67 -1.93
CA LEU A 147 14.77 -4.59 -1.13
C LEU A 147 14.92 -6.01 -1.65
N ASP A 148 14.86 -7.00 -0.74
CA ASP A 148 14.73 -8.40 -1.08
C ASP A 148 13.28 -8.74 -1.39
N VAL A 149 13.02 -9.30 -2.57
CA VAL A 149 11.68 -9.71 -2.99
C VAL A 149 11.29 -11.00 -2.26
N VAL A 150 10.22 -10.92 -1.47
CA VAL A 150 9.64 -12.09 -0.78
C VAL A 150 8.65 -12.81 -1.70
N ALA A 151 7.82 -12.04 -2.40
CA ALA A 151 6.85 -12.58 -3.36
C ALA A 151 6.51 -11.52 -4.41
N PHE A 152 6.25 -11.99 -5.63
CA PHE A 152 5.83 -11.16 -6.74
C PHE A 152 4.86 -11.93 -7.63
N GLU A 153 3.78 -11.29 -8.01
CA GLU A 153 2.82 -11.79 -8.99
C GLU A 153 2.40 -10.67 -9.93
N GLN A 154 2.16 -10.99 -11.20
CA GLN A 154 1.52 -10.08 -12.14
C GLN A 154 0.61 -10.84 -13.09
N GLY A 155 -0.44 -10.17 -13.55
CA GLY A 155 -1.36 -10.72 -14.53
C GLY A 155 -2.82 -10.55 -14.14
N ARG A 156 -3.66 -11.35 -14.77
CA ARG A 156 -5.11 -11.31 -14.57
C ARG A 156 -5.48 -11.93 -13.22
N VAL A 157 -6.33 -11.24 -12.49
CA VAL A 157 -7.05 -11.72 -11.32
C VAL A 157 -8.56 -11.68 -11.60
N ASN A 158 -9.34 -12.50 -10.91
CA ASN A 158 -10.79 -12.54 -11.08
C ASN A 158 -11.54 -12.13 -9.79
N VAL A 159 -10.85 -12.06 -8.65
CA VAL A 159 -11.44 -11.75 -7.34
C VAL A 159 -10.73 -10.52 -6.78
N PRO A 160 -11.47 -9.57 -6.20
CA PRO A 160 -12.93 -9.46 -6.04
C PRO A 160 -13.68 -9.17 -7.35
N ARG A 161 -12.97 -8.74 -8.39
CA ARG A 161 -13.46 -8.49 -9.75
C ARG A 161 -12.33 -8.69 -10.76
N PRO A 162 -12.65 -8.94 -12.05
CA PRO A 162 -11.61 -9.06 -13.08
C PRO A 162 -10.75 -7.80 -13.14
N ALA A 163 -9.42 -8.00 -13.13
CA ALA A 163 -8.44 -6.93 -13.22
C ALA A 163 -7.09 -7.46 -13.73
N MET A 164 -6.27 -6.56 -14.29
CA MET A 164 -4.83 -6.79 -14.46
C MET A 164 -4.09 -6.10 -13.34
N THR A 165 -3.32 -6.83 -12.57
CA THR A 165 -2.62 -6.32 -11.39
C THR A 165 -1.17 -6.75 -11.35
N GLN A 166 -0.37 -5.97 -10.62
CA GLN A 166 0.96 -6.35 -10.19
C GLN A 166 1.01 -6.26 -8.68
N ARG A 167 1.61 -7.26 -8.04
CA ARG A 167 1.66 -7.45 -6.59
C ARG A 167 3.06 -7.74 -6.15
N LEU A 168 3.51 -7.08 -5.11
CA LEU A 168 4.84 -7.23 -4.53
C LEU A 168 4.75 -7.31 -3.01
N CYS A 169 5.51 -8.22 -2.42
CA CYS A 169 5.95 -8.16 -1.03
C CYS A 169 7.48 -8.18 -1.02
N ALA A 170 8.09 -7.19 -0.38
CA ALA A 170 9.54 -7.07 -0.33
C ALA A 170 10.00 -6.58 1.04
N ARG A 171 11.23 -6.89 1.44
CA ARG A 171 11.83 -6.57 2.73
C ARG A 171 13.07 -5.71 2.56
N LEU A 172 13.18 -4.64 3.36
CA LEU A 172 14.43 -3.91 3.49
C LEU A 172 15.41 -4.73 4.31
N VAL A 173 16.53 -5.12 3.70
CA VAL A 173 17.55 -5.93 4.37
C VAL A 173 18.14 -5.15 5.54
N LYS A 174 18.33 -5.80 6.68
CA LYS A 174 19.17 -5.24 7.74
C LYS A 174 20.59 -5.19 7.23
N ALA A 175 21.24 -4.03 7.33
CA ALA A 175 22.68 -3.99 7.11
C ALA A 175 23.36 -5.07 7.98
N ALA A 176 24.24 -5.85 7.39
CA ALA A 176 25.04 -6.78 8.16
C ALA A 176 25.82 -5.98 9.21
N ALA A 177 25.70 -6.37 10.48
CA ALA A 177 26.45 -5.78 11.59
C ALA A 177 27.93 -6.08 11.46
#